data_052725dbb59f3cb2248fd4c5e3c92103
#
_entry.id   052725dbb59f3cb2248fd4c5e3c92103
#
_cell.length_a   1.000
_cell.length_b   1.000
_cell.length_c   1.000
_cell.angle_alpha   90.00
_cell.angle_beta   90.00
_cell.angle_gamma   90.00
#
_symmetry.space_group_name_H-M   'P 1'
#
loop_
_entity.id
_entity.type
_entity.pdbx_description
1 polymer ?
#
loop_
_entity_poly.entity_id
_entity_poly.type
_entity_poly.pdbx_seq_one_letter_code
_entity_poly.pdbx_strand_id
1 'polypeptide(L)'
;MLRLVIDDKIPFIREAAARLGECVFLPGAAITADDVREADVLITRTRTRVNRALLEGSKVQLVVTATIGHDHIDKAYLAEKGIAWHNCPGCNARSVAQYVRNSLWIAAAEGCFGEGESSSCTTEGTLAENMGALGAEKNSFGTNRPTTDKNLGSSPHSTAHNVACSKAFDPTSAPFCATLRGLTVGIVGVGHVGTAVAEILAAEGCRVLRCDPPKGEPHTLADLAREADVISLHTPLTLEGEHATFHLADRAFFESLQRCRVFVNAARGECADTSAVEWALAEGKIRAAVIDTWENEPHISASLLRAALIATPHVAGYSADGKANGTRMSLEAVARHFGLDAHFDIPAPALPAGFVYGALPTTLTHRLPERALAQLRLYNPLTDTKRLRAAPEDFEQQRGNYPLRREEIR
;
A
#
# COMPACT_ATOMS: atom_id res chain seq x y z
N MET A 1 0.16 -13.35 38.18
CA MET A 1 -0.69 -13.29 36.96
C MET A 1 -0.29 -12.01 36.24
N LEU A 2 0.04 -12.06 34.95
CA LEU A 2 0.45 -10.87 34.20
C LEU A 2 -0.70 -9.90 34.04
N ARG A 3 -0.41 -8.59 34.06
CA ARG A 3 -1.33 -7.53 33.74
C ARG A 3 -0.97 -6.92 32.39
N LEU A 4 -1.88 -7.01 31.43
CA LEU A 4 -1.67 -6.57 30.05
C LEU A 4 -2.58 -5.38 29.73
N VAL A 5 -2.00 -4.31 29.19
CA VAL A 5 -2.74 -3.22 28.56
C VAL A 5 -2.62 -3.38 27.03
N ILE A 6 -3.76 -3.41 26.34
CA ILE A 6 -3.85 -3.85 24.95
C ILE A 6 -4.68 -2.87 24.13
N ASP A 7 -4.18 -2.45 22.97
CA ASP A 7 -4.97 -1.69 21.98
C ASP A 7 -6.20 -2.52 21.55
N ASP A 8 -7.40 -2.00 21.79
CA ASP A 8 -8.69 -2.66 21.59
C ASP A 8 -9.01 -2.96 20.11
N LYS A 9 -8.27 -2.36 19.19
CA LYS A 9 -8.40 -2.55 17.74
C LYS A 9 -7.45 -3.60 17.17
N ILE A 10 -6.71 -4.33 18.00
CA ILE A 10 -5.95 -5.50 17.54
C ILE A 10 -6.95 -6.63 17.27
N PRO A 11 -7.11 -7.08 16.01
CA PRO A 11 -8.10 -8.09 15.68
C PRO A 11 -7.80 -9.44 16.36
N PHE A 12 -8.84 -10.18 16.73
CA PHE A 12 -8.77 -11.56 17.25
C PHE A 12 -7.98 -11.74 18.56
N ILE A 13 -7.63 -10.66 19.29
CA ILE A 13 -6.73 -10.74 20.45
C ILE A 13 -7.44 -11.07 21.77
N ARG A 14 -8.71 -10.70 21.92
CA ARG A 14 -9.39 -10.67 23.23
C ARG A 14 -9.39 -12.01 23.94
N GLU A 15 -9.90 -13.05 23.30
CA GLU A 15 -9.99 -14.39 23.90
C GLU A 15 -8.62 -15.04 24.08
N ALA A 16 -7.73 -14.84 23.11
CA ALA A 16 -6.41 -15.42 23.14
C ALA A 16 -5.50 -14.78 24.22
N ALA A 17 -5.58 -13.46 24.40
CA ALA A 17 -4.78 -12.75 25.40
C ALA A 17 -5.18 -13.10 26.84
N ALA A 18 -6.46 -13.43 27.10
CA ALA A 18 -6.96 -13.84 28.41
C ALA A 18 -6.23 -15.08 28.96
N ARG A 19 -5.61 -15.87 28.09
CA ARG A 19 -4.77 -17.03 28.51
C ARG A 19 -3.43 -16.63 29.13
N LEU A 20 -3.00 -15.37 28.93
CA LEU A 20 -1.72 -14.86 29.47
C LEU A 20 -1.88 -14.16 30.84
N GLY A 21 -3.06 -13.59 31.12
CA GLY A 21 -3.29 -12.85 32.35
C GLY A 21 -4.53 -11.96 32.35
N GLU A 22 -4.53 -10.98 33.24
CA GLU A 22 -5.55 -9.95 33.31
C GLU A 22 -5.36 -8.93 32.17
N CYS A 23 -6.37 -8.71 31.34
CA CYS A 23 -6.28 -7.86 30.18
C CYS A 23 -7.19 -6.62 30.27
N VAL A 24 -6.61 -5.44 30.08
CA VAL A 24 -7.31 -4.17 29.93
C VAL A 24 -7.24 -3.75 28.48
N PHE A 25 -8.41 -3.54 27.83
CA PHE A 25 -8.50 -3.17 26.42
C PHE A 25 -8.94 -1.70 26.29
N LEU A 26 -8.09 -0.89 25.66
CA LEU A 26 -8.31 0.55 25.49
C LEU A 26 -8.06 0.98 24.03
N PRO A 27 -8.71 2.04 23.54
CA PRO A 27 -8.36 2.62 22.26
C PRO A 27 -6.89 3.06 22.25
N GLY A 28 -6.10 2.59 21.29
CA GLY A 28 -4.65 2.79 21.30
C GLY A 28 -4.21 4.26 21.42
N ALA A 29 -4.96 5.22 20.83
CA ALA A 29 -4.67 6.64 20.95
C ALA A 29 -5.06 7.25 22.34
N ALA A 30 -5.85 6.53 23.15
CA ALA A 30 -6.33 6.97 24.45
C ALA A 30 -5.58 6.32 25.63
N ILE A 31 -4.62 5.44 25.36
CA ILE A 31 -3.80 4.83 26.43
C ILE A 31 -2.93 5.90 27.10
N THR A 32 -3.05 6.04 28.40
CA THR A 32 -2.35 7.05 29.22
C THR A 32 -1.31 6.40 30.16
N ALA A 33 -0.48 7.25 30.77
CA ALA A 33 0.52 6.81 31.75
C ALA A 33 -0.12 6.12 32.97
N ASP A 34 -1.33 6.55 33.38
CA ASP A 34 -2.03 5.93 34.50
C ASP A 34 -2.51 4.52 34.16
N ASP A 35 -2.94 4.28 32.92
CA ASP A 35 -3.39 2.96 32.46
C ASP A 35 -2.27 1.93 32.49
N VAL A 36 -1.03 2.33 32.15
CA VAL A 36 0.13 1.43 32.08
C VAL A 36 0.94 1.34 33.37
N ARG A 37 0.61 2.14 34.40
CA ARG A 37 1.39 2.24 35.63
C ARG A 37 1.66 0.89 36.29
N GLU A 38 0.64 0.06 36.38
CA GLU A 38 0.69 -1.25 37.03
C GLU A 38 0.75 -2.42 36.02
N ALA A 39 0.90 -2.13 34.74
CA ALA A 39 0.95 -3.15 33.70
C ALA A 39 2.36 -3.79 33.59
N ASP A 40 2.42 -5.11 33.35
CA ASP A 40 3.65 -5.82 33.02
C ASP A 40 3.94 -5.73 31.52
N VAL A 41 2.88 -5.68 30.70
CA VAL A 41 2.95 -5.72 29.24
C VAL A 41 2.06 -4.65 28.62
N LEU A 42 2.59 -3.96 27.60
CA LEU A 42 1.84 -3.08 26.72
C LEU A 42 1.84 -3.66 25.30
N ILE A 43 0.66 -4.01 24.76
CA ILE A 43 0.51 -4.46 23.38
C ILE A 43 -0.20 -3.37 22.56
N THR A 44 0.49 -2.83 21.56
CA THR A 44 0.04 -1.66 20.81
C THR A 44 -0.11 -1.93 19.32
N ARG A 45 -0.59 -0.91 18.61
CA ARG A 45 -0.41 -0.67 17.17
C ARG A 45 0.18 0.72 16.99
N THR A 46 0.24 1.20 15.75
CA THR A 46 0.87 2.47 15.38
C THR A 46 0.26 3.75 15.98
N ARG A 47 -0.92 3.67 16.63
CA ARG A 47 -1.62 4.84 17.21
C ARG A 47 -1.17 5.21 18.62
N THR A 48 -0.48 4.33 19.31
CA THR A 48 0.04 4.56 20.66
C THR A 48 1.48 5.04 20.56
N ARG A 49 1.78 6.28 20.92
CA ARG A 49 3.17 6.73 21.02
C ARG A 49 3.79 6.19 22.29
N VAL A 50 4.73 5.26 22.11
CA VAL A 50 5.47 4.61 23.21
C VAL A 50 6.76 5.36 23.45
N ASN A 51 6.77 6.18 24.49
CA ASN A 51 7.87 7.07 24.83
C ASN A 51 7.98 7.26 26.35
N ARG A 52 8.91 8.13 26.78
CA ARG A 52 9.11 8.49 28.18
C ARG A 52 7.82 8.99 28.86
N ALA A 53 7.04 9.85 28.18
CA ALA A 53 5.83 10.42 28.80
C ALA A 53 4.77 9.35 29.11
N LEU A 54 4.71 8.28 28.33
CA LEU A 54 3.79 7.16 28.56
C LEU A 54 4.28 6.20 29.64
N LEU A 55 5.60 5.88 29.66
CA LEU A 55 6.12 4.74 30.43
C LEU A 55 6.92 5.12 31.67
N GLU A 56 7.22 6.40 31.92
CA GLU A 56 7.99 6.82 33.10
C GLU A 56 7.24 6.44 34.39
N GLY A 57 7.88 5.71 35.27
CA GLY A 57 7.30 5.22 36.53
C GLY A 57 6.32 4.05 36.39
N SER A 58 6.17 3.46 35.18
CA SER A 58 5.37 2.24 35.01
C SER A 58 6.15 0.98 35.37
N LYS A 59 5.43 -0.15 35.56
CA LYS A 59 6.00 -1.48 35.79
C LYS A 59 6.20 -2.26 34.50
N VAL A 60 5.98 -1.65 33.33
CA VAL A 60 6.07 -2.33 32.03
C VAL A 60 7.47 -2.89 31.79
N GLN A 61 7.54 -4.20 31.58
CA GLN A 61 8.76 -4.94 31.27
C GLN A 61 8.88 -5.23 29.76
N LEU A 62 7.75 -5.30 29.08
CA LEU A 62 7.68 -5.65 27.67
C LEU A 62 6.67 -4.77 26.91
N VAL A 63 7.13 -4.21 25.80
CA VAL A 63 6.28 -3.57 24.79
C VAL A 63 6.23 -4.42 23.54
N VAL A 64 5.04 -4.72 23.03
CA VAL A 64 4.86 -5.41 21.75
C VAL A 64 3.99 -4.55 20.82
N THR A 65 4.42 -4.38 19.57
CA THR A 65 3.55 -3.83 18.55
C THR A 65 3.06 -4.90 17.59
N ALA A 66 1.74 -5.06 17.45
CA ALA A 66 1.11 -6.03 16.56
C ALA A 66 1.19 -5.62 15.07
N THR A 67 2.28 -4.93 14.71
CA THR A 67 2.58 -4.40 13.37
C THR A 67 4.03 -4.63 13.00
N ILE A 68 4.37 -4.50 11.72
CA ILE A 68 5.77 -4.50 11.26
C ILE A 68 6.45 -3.18 11.62
N GLY A 69 5.80 -2.05 11.25
CA GLY A 69 6.31 -0.70 11.52
C GLY A 69 6.35 -0.41 13.02
N HIS A 70 7.42 0.23 13.47
CA HIS A 70 7.67 0.53 14.86
C HIS A 70 8.17 1.98 15.09
N ASP A 71 7.87 2.87 14.16
CA ASP A 71 8.28 4.27 14.18
C ASP A 71 7.67 5.06 15.35
N HIS A 72 6.59 4.54 15.94
CA HIS A 72 5.91 5.07 17.13
C HIS A 72 6.57 4.67 18.46
N ILE A 73 7.65 3.85 18.44
CA ILE A 73 8.35 3.34 19.63
C ILE A 73 9.69 4.06 19.79
N ASP A 74 9.87 4.74 20.91
CA ASP A 74 11.15 5.32 21.34
C ASP A 74 12.07 4.22 21.89
N LYS A 75 12.82 3.61 20.97
CA LYS A 75 13.73 2.51 21.28
C LYS A 75 14.90 2.93 22.17
N ALA A 76 15.35 4.17 22.07
CA ALA A 76 16.44 4.69 22.90
C ALA A 76 15.99 4.76 24.37
N TYR A 77 14.79 5.29 24.60
CA TYR A 77 14.20 5.32 25.93
C TYR A 77 13.95 3.91 26.51
N LEU A 78 13.43 2.97 25.70
CA LEU A 78 13.22 1.59 26.18
C LEU A 78 14.54 0.92 26.57
N ALA A 79 15.59 1.12 25.78
CA ALA A 79 16.93 0.60 26.09
C ALA A 79 17.50 1.23 27.37
N GLU A 80 17.33 2.55 27.57
CA GLU A 80 17.73 3.24 28.81
C GLU A 80 17.07 2.62 30.07
N LYS A 81 15.80 2.23 29.94
CA LYS A 81 15.00 1.68 31.06
C LYS A 81 15.08 0.15 31.17
N GLY A 82 15.76 -0.53 30.26
CA GLY A 82 15.81 -1.99 30.24
C GLY A 82 14.46 -2.65 29.89
N ILE A 83 13.56 -1.91 29.23
CA ILE A 83 12.27 -2.43 28.78
C ILE A 83 12.47 -3.16 27.45
N ALA A 84 12.13 -4.45 27.39
CA ALA A 84 12.16 -5.21 26.15
C ALA A 84 11.08 -4.75 25.18
N TRP A 85 11.33 -4.89 23.88
CA TRP A 85 10.30 -4.63 22.90
C TRP A 85 10.38 -5.60 21.72
N HIS A 86 9.22 -5.88 21.11
CA HIS A 86 9.08 -6.70 19.90
C HIS A 86 8.07 -6.10 18.93
N ASN A 87 8.32 -6.32 17.64
CA ASN A 87 7.34 -6.12 16.59
C ASN A 87 6.99 -7.47 15.93
N CYS A 88 6.14 -7.44 14.87
CA CYS A 88 5.71 -8.64 14.18
C CYS A 88 6.26 -8.66 12.73
N PRO A 89 7.58 -8.91 12.55
CA PRO A 89 8.20 -8.84 11.24
C PRO A 89 7.62 -9.91 10.31
N GLY A 90 7.23 -9.50 9.09
CA GLY A 90 6.69 -10.41 8.08
C GLY A 90 5.23 -10.82 8.28
N CYS A 91 4.53 -10.40 9.33
CA CYS A 91 3.16 -10.83 9.62
C CYS A 91 2.20 -10.59 8.43
N ASN A 92 2.39 -9.51 7.66
CA ASN A 92 1.56 -9.13 6.51
C ASN A 92 2.32 -9.15 5.17
N ALA A 93 3.50 -9.77 5.11
CA ALA A 93 4.33 -9.76 3.90
C ALA A 93 3.60 -10.32 2.67
N ARG A 94 2.83 -11.38 2.84
CA ARG A 94 2.02 -11.99 1.77
C ARG A 94 0.89 -11.08 1.30
N SER A 95 0.31 -10.29 2.20
CA SER A 95 -0.69 -9.29 1.85
C SER A 95 -0.14 -8.25 0.87
N VAL A 96 1.07 -7.71 1.16
CA VAL A 96 1.75 -6.79 0.26
C VAL A 96 2.12 -7.47 -1.06
N ALA A 97 2.61 -8.71 -1.01
CA ALA A 97 2.92 -9.48 -2.22
C ALA A 97 1.68 -9.69 -3.11
N GLN A 98 0.53 -10.01 -2.52
CA GLN A 98 -0.75 -10.07 -3.23
C GLN A 98 -1.13 -8.72 -3.84
N TYR A 99 -0.97 -7.63 -3.10
CA TYR A 99 -1.24 -6.27 -3.58
C TYR A 99 -0.40 -5.95 -4.82
N VAL A 100 0.92 -6.15 -4.75
CA VAL A 100 1.84 -5.88 -5.86
C VAL A 100 1.49 -6.74 -7.07
N ARG A 101 1.35 -8.06 -6.91
CA ARG A 101 0.99 -8.97 -8.01
C ARG A 101 -0.32 -8.55 -8.68
N ASN A 102 -1.36 -8.28 -7.90
CA ASN A 102 -2.67 -7.94 -8.44
C ASN A 102 -2.65 -6.57 -9.15
N SER A 103 -1.88 -5.61 -8.64
CA SER A 103 -1.66 -4.32 -9.30
C SER A 103 -0.91 -4.48 -10.64
N LEU A 104 0.08 -5.36 -10.70
CA LEU A 104 0.80 -5.66 -11.95
C LEU A 104 -0.08 -6.39 -12.98
N TRP A 105 -0.99 -7.26 -12.56
CA TRP A 105 -1.98 -7.85 -13.46
C TRP A 105 -2.90 -6.79 -14.06
N ILE A 106 -3.32 -5.80 -13.28
CA ILE A 106 -4.09 -4.67 -13.78
C ILE A 106 -3.25 -3.85 -14.75
N ALA A 107 -2.01 -3.51 -14.41
CA ALA A 107 -1.11 -2.77 -15.29
C ALA A 107 -0.86 -3.50 -16.64
N ALA A 108 -0.73 -4.82 -16.60
CA ALA A 108 -0.60 -5.63 -17.80
C ALA A 108 -1.88 -5.58 -18.67
N ALA A 109 -3.05 -5.69 -18.07
CA ALA A 109 -4.33 -5.59 -18.77
C ALA A 109 -4.59 -4.20 -19.34
N GLU A 110 -4.10 -3.14 -18.69
CA GLU A 110 -4.12 -1.75 -19.19
C GLU A 110 -3.06 -1.48 -20.27
N GLY A 111 -2.23 -2.49 -20.64
CA GLY A 111 -1.26 -2.38 -21.72
C GLY A 111 0.04 -1.66 -21.34
N CYS A 112 0.34 -1.50 -20.03
CA CYS A 112 1.54 -0.77 -19.59
C CYS A 112 2.86 -1.43 -20.07
N PHE A 113 2.86 -2.71 -20.39
CA PHE A 113 4.04 -3.47 -20.83
C PHE A 113 4.10 -3.75 -22.33
N GLY A 114 3.08 -3.37 -23.13
CA GLY A 114 3.05 -3.58 -24.57
C GLY A 114 4.05 -2.69 -25.32
N GLU A 115 4.64 -3.21 -26.42
CA GLU A 115 5.37 -2.40 -27.40
C GLU A 115 4.39 -1.57 -28.20
N GLY A 116 4.55 -0.26 -28.24
CA GLY A 116 3.81 0.60 -29.12
C GLY A 116 3.45 1.97 -28.55
N GLU A 117 4.02 2.98 -29.18
CA GLU A 117 3.69 4.40 -29.15
C GLU A 117 3.48 5.05 -27.77
N SER A 118 4.29 6.05 -27.49
CA SER A 118 4.16 6.95 -26.34
C SER A 118 2.76 7.62 -26.31
N SER A 119 1.79 6.94 -25.74
CA SER A 119 0.56 7.58 -25.32
C SER A 119 0.53 7.49 -23.79
N SER A 120 0.51 8.66 -23.16
CA SER A 120 0.20 8.79 -21.75
C SER A 120 -1.06 7.98 -21.45
N CYS A 121 -0.92 6.89 -20.66
CA CYS A 121 -2.07 6.16 -20.13
C CYS A 121 -2.71 7.06 -19.06
N THR A 122 -3.44 8.08 -19.49
CA THR A 122 -4.31 8.84 -18.61
C THR A 122 -5.59 8.02 -18.45
N THR A 123 -5.81 7.55 -17.23
CA THR A 123 -6.99 6.79 -16.80
C THR A 123 -8.32 7.55 -16.95
N GLU A 124 -8.33 8.75 -17.52
CA GLU A 124 -9.53 9.58 -17.70
C GLU A 124 -10.51 9.01 -18.74
N GLY A 125 -10.05 8.24 -19.74
CA GLY A 125 -10.93 7.73 -20.81
C GLY A 125 -11.79 6.52 -20.43
N THR A 126 -11.36 5.68 -19.49
CA THR A 126 -12.08 4.43 -19.15
C THR A 126 -12.97 4.55 -17.91
N LEU A 127 -12.78 5.58 -17.09
CA LEU A 127 -13.60 5.80 -15.89
C LEU A 127 -14.74 6.81 -16.08
N ALA A 128 -14.69 7.66 -17.12
CA ALA A 128 -15.70 8.68 -17.37
C ALA A 128 -17.04 8.12 -17.91
N GLU A 129 -17.02 6.99 -18.62
CA GLU A 129 -18.24 6.42 -19.21
C GLU A 129 -19.20 5.77 -18.20
N ASN A 130 -18.78 5.50 -16.97
CA ASN A 130 -19.62 4.90 -15.93
C ASN A 130 -20.18 5.88 -14.89
N MET A 131 -19.94 7.19 -15.01
CA MET A 131 -20.54 8.19 -14.12
C MET A 131 -21.76 8.91 -14.70
N GLY A 132 -22.21 8.57 -15.91
CA GLY A 132 -23.29 9.25 -16.63
C GLY A 132 -24.73 8.77 -16.38
N ALA A 133 -24.95 7.82 -15.48
CA ALA A 133 -26.30 7.24 -15.30
C ALA A 133 -26.73 7.20 -13.84
N LEU A 134 -26.85 8.35 -13.18
CA LEU A 134 -27.70 8.51 -12.00
C LEU A 134 -28.04 10.01 -11.78
N GLY A 135 -29.26 10.37 -12.13
CA GLY A 135 -30.02 11.43 -11.48
C GLY A 135 -29.93 12.85 -12.03
N ALA A 136 -30.60 13.12 -13.13
CA ALA A 136 -31.06 14.47 -13.43
C ALA A 136 -32.47 14.65 -12.85
N GLU A 137 -32.59 15.25 -11.69
CA GLU A 137 -33.83 15.91 -11.28
C GLU A 137 -33.68 17.42 -11.41
N LYS A 138 -34.64 17.96 -12.16
CA LYS A 138 -34.82 19.38 -12.49
C LYS A 138 -35.25 20.17 -11.26
N ASN A 139 -34.63 21.31 -11.02
CA ASN A 139 -35.34 22.44 -10.44
C ASN A 139 -34.95 23.75 -11.15
N SER A 140 -35.92 24.29 -11.82
CA SER A 140 -36.00 25.59 -12.46
C SER A 140 -36.16 26.68 -11.41
N PHE A 141 -35.41 27.76 -11.49
CA PHE A 141 -35.93 29.12 -11.24
C PHE A 141 -35.03 30.15 -11.91
N GLY A 142 -35.67 31.07 -12.52
CA GLY A 142 -35.30 31.94 -13.58
C GLY A 142 -34.68 33.29 -13.27
N THR A 143 -34.31 33.90 -14.35
CA THR A 143 -34.30 35.32 -14.72
C THR A 143 -33.20 36.24 -14.16
N ASN A 144 -32.35 36.77 -14.96
CA ASN A 144 -32.31 38.07 -15.64
C ASN A 144 -30.89 38.51 -16.01
N ARG A 145 -30.72 38.87 -17.26
CA ARG A 145 -29.64 39.72 -17.84
C ARG A 145 -29.88 41.19 -17.45
N PRO A 146 -28.90 42.14 -17.59
CA PRO A 146 -28.27 42.47 -18.87
C PRO A 146 -26.79 42.94 -18.87
N THR A 147 -26.17 42.75 -20.00
CA THR A 147 -25.21 43.52 -20.81
C THR A 147 -24.38 44.64 -20.19
N THR A 148 -23.05 44.67 -20.46
CA THR A 148 -22.40 45.66 -21.34
C THR A 148 -20.90 45.33 -21.57
N ASP A 149 -20.50 45.61 -22.78
CA ASP A 149 -19.22 45.61 -23.47
C ASP A 149 -17.99 46.19 -22.75
N LYS A 150 -16.78 45.67 -23.01
CA LYS A 150 -15.76 46.26 -23.92
C LYS A 150 -14.40 45.56 -23.83
N ASN A 151 -13.97 45.13 -25.01
CA ASN A 151 -12.62 45.03 -25.59
C ASN A 151 -11.38 45.35 -24.68
N LEU A 152 -10.39 44.45 -24.73
CA LEU A 152 -9.06 44.71 -25.33
C LEU A 152 -8.08 43.54 -25.09
N GLY A 153 -7.35 43.12 -26.12
CA GLY A 153 -6.00 42.56 -26.00
C GLY A 153 -5.80 41.09 -26.33
N SER A 154 -5.63 40.85 -27.63
CA SER A 154 -5.08 39.62 -28.21
C SER A 154 -3.64 39.33 -27.75
N SER A 155 -3.36 38.08 -27.39
CA SER A 155 -2.11 37.40 -27.76
C SER A 155 -2.31 35.88 -27.75
N PRO A 156 -1.75 35.18 -28.73
CA PRO A 156 -2.02 33.76 -28.96
C PRO A 156 -0.92 32.91 -28.34
N HIS A 157 -1.28 31.82 -27.67
CA HIS A 157 -0.48 30.58 -27.51
C HIS A 157 -1.23 29.65 -26.55
N SER A 158 -1.63 28.62 -26.99
CA SER A 158 -1.23 27.28 -27.29
C SER A 158 -2.45 26.43 -27.52
N THR A 159 -2.56 25.94 -28.72
CA THR A 159 -3.49 24.89 -29.09
C THR A 159 -3.12 23.62 -28.34
N ALA A 160 -3.85 23.30 -27.31
CA ALA A 160 -3.87 21.96 -26.74
C ALA A 160 -4.46 21.02 -27.81
N HIS A 161 -3.61 20.22 -28.43
CA HIS A 161 -4.06 19.12 -29.27
C HIS A 161 -4.64 18.03 -28.36
N ASN A 162 -5.95 18.03 -28.23
CA ASN A 162 -6.71 16.88 -27.79
C ASN A 162 -6.58 15.79 -28.86
N VAL A 163 -5.63 14.88 -28.71
CA VAL A 163 -5.60 13.63 -29.46
C VAL A 163 -6.32 12.58 -28.61
N ALA A 164 -7.62 12.51 -28.77
CA ALA A 164 -8.41 11.37 -28.30
C ALA A 164 -7.94 10.13 -29.08
N CYS A 165 -7.25 9.21 -28.42
CA CYS A 165 -6.92 7.90 -28.96
C CYS A 165 -8.19 7.01 -28.95
N SER A 166 -9.12 7.26 -29.90
CA SER A 166 -10.22 6.35 -30.19
C SER A 166 -9.77 5.39 -31.30
N LYS A 167 -8.91 4.42 -31.00
CA LYS A 167 -8.89 3.21 -31.82
C LYS A 167 -10.05 2.33 -31.36
N ALA A 168 -11.09 2.26 -32.16
CA ALA A 168 -12.20 1.35 -31.99
C ALA A 168 -11.66 -0.08 -31.79
N PHE A 169 -12.22 -0.78 -30.82
CA PHE A 169 -11.97 -2.20 -30.57
C PHE A 169 -12.21 -2.97 -31.89
N ASP A 170 -11.16 -3.55 -32.44
CA ASP A 170 -11.23 -4.48 -33.56
C ASP A 170 -11.52 -5.88 -33.01
N PRO A 171 -12.75 -6.39 -33.15
CA PRO A 171 -13.11 -7.72 -32.66
C PRO A 171 -12.43 -8.87 -33.41
N THR A 172 -11.68 -8.59 -34.49
CA THR A 172 -10.98 -9.59 -35.31
C THR A 172 -9.52 -9.76 -34.92
N SER A 173 -8.95 -8.87 -34.10
CA SER A 173 -7.61 -9.08 -33.53
C SER A 173 -7.66 -10.21 -32.50
N ALA A 174 -6.67 -11.12 -32.54
CA ALA A 174 -6.53 -12.17 -31.54
C ALA A 174 -6.64 -11.57 -30.13
N PRO A 175 -7.39 -12.17 -29.20
CA PRO A 175 -7.60 -11.60 -27.90
C PRO A 175 -6.24 -11.41 -27.20
N PHE A 176 -5.84 -10.15 -26.96
CA PHE A 176 -4.65 -9.85 -26.17
C PHE A 176 -4.88 -10.39 -24.75
N CYS A 177 -4.14 -11.45 -24.41
CA CYS A 177 -4.13 -11.98 -23.06
C CYS A 177 -2.94 -11.41 -22.30
N ALA A 178 -3.21 -10.60 -21.30
CA ALA A 178 -2.18 -10.02 -20.44
C ALA A 178 -1.36 -11.11 -19.75
N THR A 179 -0.07 -10.89 -19.62
CA THR A 179 0.84 -11.81 -18.94
C THR A 179 1.89 -11.04 -18.14
N LEU A 180 2.32 -11.63 -17.01
CA LEU A 180 3.48 -11.16 -16.27
C LEU A 180 4.74 -11.95 -16.64
N ARG A 181 4.57 -13.09 -17.34
CA ARG A 181 5.69 -13.96 -17.73
C ARG A 181 6.67 -13.20 -18.60
N GLY A 182 7.95 -13.30 -18.25
CA GLY A 182 9.06 -12.68 -18.98
C GLY A 182 9.36 -11.23 -18.59
N LEU A 183 8.51 -10.58 -17.78
CA LEU A 183 8.84 -9.27 -17.21
C LEU A 183 10.05 -9.39 -16.27
N THR A 184 10.91 -8.38 -16.30
CA THR A 184 12.00 -8.22 -15.34
C THR A 184 11.55 -7.27 -14.24
N VAL A 185 11.55 -7.74 -12.99
CA VAL A 185 11.09 -6.98 -11.82
C VAL A 185 12.26 -6.71 -10.88
N GLY A 186 12.56 -5.44 -10.64
CA GLY A 186 13.51 -4.97 -9.64
C GLY A 186 12.85 -4.81 -8.29
N ILE A 187 13.35 -5.51 -7.29
CA ILE A 187 12.91 -5.41 -5.89
C ILE A 187 13.96 -4.66 -5.11
N VAL A 188 13.60 -3.50 -4.56
CA VAL A 188 14.47 -2.69 -3.71
C VAL A 188 14.08 -2.90 -2.25
N GLY A 189 14.99 -3.43 -1.45
CA GLY A 189 14.73 -3.89 -0.09
C GLY A 189 14.22 -5.35 -0.06
N VAL A 190 15.10 -6.28 0.32
CA VAL A 190 14.83 -7.74 0.34
C VAL A 190 14.67 -8.22 1.80
N GLY A 191 13.77 -7.52 2.55
CA GLY A 191 13.27 -7.95 3.84
C GLY A 191 12.17 -9.01 3.69
N HIS A 192 11.37 -9.23 4.74
CA HIS A 192 10.25 -10.16 4.69
C HIS A 192 9.28 -9.86 3.54
N VAL A 193 8.96 -8.57 3.35
CA VAL A 193 8.03 -8.13 2.29
C VAL A 193 8.65 -8.32 0.91
N GLY A 194 9.84 -7.75 0.67
CA GLY A 194 10.50 -7.85 -0.63
C GLY A 194 10.78 -9.30 -1.05
N THR A 195 11.10 -10.18 -0.10
CA THR A 195 11.25 -11.63 -0.36
C THR A 195 9.92 -12.23 -0.79
N ALA A 196 8.82 -11.97 -0.08
CA ALA A 196 7.50 -12.49 -0.45
C ALA A 196 7.03 -11.98 -1.83
N VAL A 197 7.32 -10.71 -2.16
CA VAL A 197 7.03 -10.14 -3.49
C VAL A 197 7.89 -10.80 -4.56
N ALA A 198 9.17 -11.01 -4.29
CA ALA A 198 10.08 -11.70 -5.22
C ALA A 198 9.61 -13.13 -5.52
N GLU A 199 9.20 -13.87 -4.49
CA GLU A 199 8.70 -15.25 -4.62
C GLU A 199 7.41 -15.33 -5.44
N ILE A 200 6.42 -14.48 -5.14
CA ILE A 200 5.14 -14.51 -5.85
C ILE A 200 5.29 -14.11 -7.32
N LEU A 201 6.17 -13.14 -7.63
CA LEU A 201 6.41 -12.71 -9.00
C LEU A 201 7.27 -13.70 -9.78
N ALA A 202 8.24 -14.36 -9.14
CA ALA A 202 8.96 -15.48 -9.75
C ALA A 202 8.01 -16.63 -10.10
N ALA A 203 7.02 -16.94 -9.25
CA ALA A 203 5.99 -17.95 -9.55
C ALA A 203 5.08 -17.55 -10.71
N GLU A 204 4.88 -16.25 -10.98
CA GLU A 204 4.20 -15.75 -12.18
C GLU A 204 5.07 -15.81 -13.45
N GLY A 205 6.34 -16.21 -13.32
CA GLY A 205 7.29 -16.34 -14.43
C GLY A 205 8.06 -15.05 -14.73
N CYS A 206 8.14 -14.13 -13.78
CA CYS A 206 9.00 -12.94 -13.88
C CYS A 206 10.47 -13.29 -13.59
N ARG A 207 11.39 -12.59 -14.23
CA ARG A 207 12.79 -12.50 -13.83
C ARG A 207 12.89 -11.48 -12.69
N VAL A 208 13.42 -11.87 -11.54
CA VAL A 208 13.53 -10.98 -10.38
C VAL A 208 14.96 -10.55 -10.14
N LEU A 209 15.19 -9.23 -10.08
CA LEU A 209 16.45 -8.61 -9.69
C LEU A 209 16.31 -8.09 -8.27
N ARG A 210 17.16 -8.55 -7.35
CA ARG A 210 17.14 -8.19 -5.93
C ARG A 210 18.21 -7.16 -5.64
N CYS A 211 17.82 -6.03 -5.04
CA CYS A 211 18.69 -4.93 -4.63
C CYS A 211 18.47 -4.64 -3.14
N ASP A 212 19.43 -4.99 -2.31
CA ASP A 212 19.47 -4.67 -0.87
C ASP A 212 20.94 -4.62 -0.44
N PRO A 213 21.64 -3.49 -0.68
CA PRO A 213 23.07 -3.38 -0.40
C PRO A 213 23.45 -3.75 1.03
N PRO A 214 22.70 -3.36 2.08
CA PRO A 214 22.96 -3.80 3.46
C PRO A 214 22.96 -5.32 3.65
N LYS A 215 22.31 -6.07 2.77
CA LYS A 215 22.25 -7.55 2.82
C LYS A 215 23.16 -8.24 1.82
N GLY A 216 23.92 -7.47 1.03
CA GLY A 216 24.80 -8.03 0.03
C GLY A 216 24.10 -8.67 -1.17
N GLU A 217 22.86 -8.25 -1.48
CA GLU A 217 22.16 -8.72 -2.68
C GLU A 217 22.91 -8.28 -3.96
N PRO A 218 22.87 -9.09 -5.06
CA PRO A 218 23.83 -8.97 -6.16
C PRO A 218 23.62 -7.78 -7.08
N HIS A 219 22.41 -7.14 -7.05
CA HIS A 219 22.10 -6.06 -7.99
C HIS A 219 22.11 -4.70 -7.29
N THR A 220 22.50 -3.68 -8.05
CA THR A 220 22.47 -2.27 -7.66
C THR A 220 21.22 -1.57 -8.19
N LEU A 221 20.91 -0.36 -7.70
CA LEU A 221 19.86 0.48 -8.29
C LEU A 221 20.11 0.79 -9.77
N ALA A 222 21.37 0.96 -10.15
CA ALA A 222 21.75 1.19 -11.56
C ALA A 222 21.45 -0.04 -12.45
N ASP A 223 21.63 -1.25 -11.93
CA ASP A 223 21.23 -2.48 -12.65
C ASP A 223 19.71 -2.53 -12.83
N LEU A 224 18.95 -2.20 -11.80
CA LEU A 224 17.49 -2.14 -11.88
C LEU A 224 17.04 -1.07 -12.88
N ALA A 225 17.62 0.11 -12.84
CA ALA A 225 17.32 1.20 -13.78
C ALA A 225 17.54 0.80 -15.25
N ARG A 226 18.57 0.00 -15.50
CA ARG A 226 18.93 -0.48 -16.84
C ARG A 226 18.04 -1.61 -17.34
N GLU A 227 17.67 -2.56 -16.46
CA GLU A 227 17.13 -3.85 -16.89
C GLU A 227 15.66 -4.09 -16.51
N ALA A 228 15.14 -3.44 -15.47
CA ALA A 228 13.82 -3.76 -14.94
C ALA A 228 12.70 -3.10 -15.75
N ASP A 229 11.65 -3.87 -16.03
CA ASP A 229 10.37 -3.38 -16.58
C ASP A 229 9.46 -2.82 -15.45
N VAL A 230 9.66 -3.32 -14.22
CA VAL A 230 8.97 -2.89 -13.00
C VAL A 230 10.00 -2.65 -11.91
N ILE A 231 9.88 -1.58 -11.14
CA ILE A 231 10.67 -1.37 -9.92
C ILE A 231 9.71 -1.19 -8.74
N SER A 232 9.92 -1.98 -7.68
CA SER A 232 9.07 -2.01 -6.49
C SER A 232 9.89 -1.80 -5.22
N LEU A 233 9.51 -0.77 -4.43
CA LEU A 233 10.19 -0.41 -3.19
C LEU A 233 9.57 -1.16 -1.99
N HIS A 234 10.43 -1.75 -1.15
CA HIS A 234 10.10 -2.48 0.08
C HIS A 234 11.10 -2.21 1.21
N THR A 235 11.71 -1.03 1.18
CA THR A 235 12.71 -0.59 2.17
C THR A 235 12.05 -0.01 3.41
N PRO A 236 12.72 -0.05 4.59
CA PRO A 236 12.39 0.85 5.68
C PRO A 236 12.70 2.31 5.28
N LEU A 237 12.16 3.29 5.99
CA LEU A 237 12.60 4.67 5.88
C LEU A 237 13.83 4.88 6.77
N THR A 238 14.93 5.30 6.16
CA THR A 238 16.16 5.75 6.83
C THR A 238 16.55 7.11 6.27
N LEU A 239 16.79 8.08 7.18
CA LEU A 239 17.03 9.48 6.79
C LEU A 239 18.50 9.75 6.49
N GLU A 240 19.41 8.98 7.09
CA GLU A 240 20.85 9.23 7.08
C GLU A 240 21.64 7.93 6.88
N GLY A 241 22.92 8.06 6.54
CA GLY A 241 23.86 6.96 6.33
C GLY A 241 24.04 6.59 4.86
N GLU A 242 25.00 5.72 4.60
CA GLU A 242 25.38 5.27 3.26
C GLU A 242 24.21 4.66 2.46
N HIS A 243 23.25 4.07 3.17
CA HIS A 243 22.08 3.41 2.60
C HIS A 243 20.79 4.11 2.99
N ALA A 244 20.80 5.44 3.07
CA ALA A 244 19.61 6.23 3.29
C ALA A 244 18.56 5.94 2.21
N THR A 245 17.31 5.85 2.63
CA THR A 245 16.19 5.52 1.73
C THR A 245 15.21 6.69 1.56
N PHE A 246 15.44 7.79 2.28
CA PHE A 246 14.70 9.03 2.07
C PHE A 246 14.96 9.54 0.65
N HIS A 247 13.89 9.74 -0.12
CA HIS A 247 13.93 10.12 -1.53
C HIS A 247 14.87 9.24 -2.38
N LEU A 248 14.95 7.95 -2.06
CA LEU A 248 15.73 6.97 -2.84
C LEU A 248 15.31 6.97 -4.32
N ALA A 249 14.01 7.12 -4.58
CA ALA A 249 13.46 7.33 -5.91
C ALA A 249 13.22 8.83 -6.14
N ASP A 250 14.29 9.56 -6.36
CA ASP A 250 14.33 10.97 -6.69
C ASP A 250 14.28 11.23 -8.20
N ARG A 251 14.42 12.48 -8.59
CA ARG A 251 14.43 12.89 -10.00
C ARG A 251 15.53 12.21 -10.79
N ALA A 252 16.75 12.14 -10.26
CA ALA A 252 17.90 11.54 -10.92
C ALA A 252 17.71 10.04 -11.13
N PHE A 253 17.11 9.36 -10.15
CA PHE A 253 16.72 7.95 -10.30
C PHE A 253 15.76 7.75 -11.48
N PHE A 254 14.67 8.52 -11.59
CA PHE A 254 13.72 8.39 -12.71
C PHE A 254 14.34 8.79 -14.06
N GLU A 255 15.24 9.77 -14.09
CA GLU A 255 15.98 10.13 -15.31
C GLU A 255 16.87 8.97 -15.80
N SER A 256 17.42 8.17 -14.89
CA SER A 256 18.30 7.03 -15.21
C SER A 256 17.58 5.81 -15.79
N LEU A 257 16.25 5.74 -15.67
CA LEU A 257 15.45 4.58 -16.12
C LEU A 257 15.51 4.40 -17.64
N GLN A 258 15.82 3.16 -18.07
CA GLN A 258 15.89 2.81 -19.49
C GLN A 258 14.69 2.00 -19.96
N ARG A 259 14.16 1.12 -19.11
CA ARG A 259 13.11 0.16 -19.48
C ARG A 259 11.88 0.21 -18.59
N CYS A 260 11.98 0.79 -17.39
CA CYS A 260 10.93 0.73 -16.40
C CYS A 260 9.62 1.33 -16.94
N ARG A 261 8.54 0.56 -16.84
CA ARG A 261 7.21 0.96 -17.24
C ARG A 261 6.30 1.19 -16.06
N VAL A 262 6.52 0.46 -14.96
CA VAL A 262 5.68 0.54 -13.77
C VAL A 262 6.56 0.73 -12.53
N PHE A 263 6.26 1.78 -11.77
CA PHE A 263 6.88 2.04 -10.49
C PHE A 263 5.89 1.73 -9.36
N VAL A 264 6.36 1.05 -8.31
CA VAL A 264 5.55 0.64 -7.16
C VAL A 264 6.17 1.16 -5.87
N ASN A 265 5.42 1.95 -5.10
CA ASN A 265 5.78 2.29 -3.72
C ASN A 265 4.76 1.70 -2.73
N ALA A 266 5.14 0.60 -2.10
CA ALA A 266 4.44 -0.04 -1.00
C ALA A 266 5.36 -0.22 0.24
N ALA A 267 6.29 0.72 0.40
CA ALA A 267 7.30 0.77 1.46
C ALA A 267 6.98 1.83 2.52
N ARG A 268 7.48 3.06 2.29
CA ARG A 268 7.15 4.31 3.00
C ARG A 268 7.01 5.42 1.97
N GLY A 269 6.14 6.39 2.21
CA GLY A 269 5.90 7.48 1.28
C GLY A 269 7.18 8.20 0.90
N GLU A 270 7.93 8.58 1.90
CA GLU A 270 9.17 9.35 1.80
C GLU A 270 10.35 8.58 1.15
N CYS A 271 10.17 7.32 0.79
CA CYS A 271 11.16 6.59 -0.03
C CYS A 271 11.13 7.05 -1.50
N ALA A 272 10.09 7.74 -1.93
CA ALA A 272 9.98 8.33 -3.26
C ALA A 272 9.61 9.81 -3.14
N ASP A 273 10.31 10.66 -3.88
CA ASP A 273 9.93 12.07 -4.02
C ASP A 273 8.66 12.16 -4.87
N THR A 274 7.58 12.65 -4.28
CA THR A 274 6.28 12.80 -4.94
C THR A 274 6.38 13.59 -6.23
N SER A 275 7.15 14.69 -6.24
CA SER A 275 7.33 15.53 -7.43
C SER A 275 8.09 14.81 -8.56
N ALA A 276 9.03 13.96 -8.19
CA ALA A 276 9.78 13.16 -9.13
C ALA A 276 8.92 12.05 -9.77
N VAL A 277 8.03 11.42 -9.00
CA VAL A 277 7.06 10.44 -9.53
C VAL A 277 6.08 11.11 -10.49
N GLU A 278 5.53 12.27 -10.11
CA GLU A 278 4.62 13.05 -10.97
C GLU A 278 5.28 13.45 -12.28
N TRP A 279 6.50 13.93 -12.19
CA TRP A 279 7.30 14.26 -13.37
C TRP A 279 7.57 13.04 -14.25
N ALA A 280 7.93 11.91 -13.66
CA ALA A 280 8.23 10.68 -14.40
C ALA A 280 7.01 10.15 -15.18
N LEU A 281 5.80 10.31 -14.60
CA LEU A 281 4.54 10.03 -15.29
C LEU A 281 4.28 11.03 -16.42
N ALA A 282 4.46 12.33 -16.17
CA ALA A 282 4.19 13.38 -17.17
C ALA A 282 5.13 13.29 -18.38
N GLU A 283 6.41 12.99 -18.16
CA GLU A 283 7.41 12.84 -19.23
C GLU A 283 7.42 11.42 -19.85
N GLY A 284 6.56 10.51 -19.41
CA GLY A 284 6.48 9.15 -19.92
C GLY A 284 7.71 8.28 -19.59
N LYS A 285 8.51 8.67 -18.59
CA LYS A 285 9.61 7.85 -18.08
C LYS A 285 9.10 6.53 -17.51
N ILE A 286 7.95 6.60 -16.85
CA ILE A 286 7.12 5.46 -16.46
C ILE A 286 5.72 5.61 -17.04
N ARG A 287 5.08 4.47 -17.34
CA ARG A 287 3.70 4.47 -17.87
C ARG A 287 2.64 4.44 -16.76
N ALA A 288 3.00 3.88 -15.62
CA ALA A 288 2.09 3.79 -14.48
C ALA A 288 2.84 3.82 -13.15
N ALA A 289 2.18 4.38 -12.14
CA ALA A 289 2.58 4.31 -10.73
C ALA A 289 1.53 3.54 -9.92
N VAL A 290 2.00 2.71 -9.00
CA VAL A 290 1.21 1.99 -7.99
C VAL A 290 1.65 2.50 -6.64
N ILE A 291 0.81 3.29 -5.98
CA ILE A 291 1.16 4.02 -4.77
C ILE A 291 0.22 3.57 -3.63
N ASP A 292 0.79 2.92 -2.62
CA ASP A 292 0.08 2.57 -1.39
C ASP A 292 0.49 3.49 -0.24
N THR A 293 1.76 3.91 -0.23
CA THR A 293 2.34 4.78 0.80
C THR A 293 2.72 6.13 0.20
N TRP A 294 2.40 7.20 0.92
CA TRP A 294 2.45 8.57 0.42
C TRP A 294 3.30 9.46 1.31
N GLU A 295 3.97 10.44 0.73
CA GLU A 295 4.51 11.53 1.53
C GLU A 295 3.37 12.33 2.18
N ASN A 296 3.61 12.80 3.39
CA ASN A 296 2.70 13.65 4.15
C ASN A 296 1.33 13.01 4.48
N GLU A 297 1.24 11.67 4.61
CA GLU A 297 0.01 11.03 5.07
C GLU A 297 -0.56 11.71 6.34
N PRO A 298 -1.83 12.02 6.41
CA PRO A 298 -2.93 11.70 5.47
C PRO A 298 -3.15 12.77 4.38
N HIS A 299 -2.36 13.85 4.32
CA HIS A 299 -2.50 14.96 3.39
C HIS A 299 -1.72 14.70 2.10
N ILE A 300 -2.23 13.77 1.30
CA ILE A 300 -1.56 13.26 0.10
C ILE A 300 -1.66 14.19 -1.11
N SER A 301 -0.75 14.06 -2.08
CA SER A 301 -0.80 14.82 -3.33
C SER A 301 -2.03 14.46 -4.16
N ALA A 302 -2.86 15.48 -4.44
CA ALA A 302 -4.04 15.31 -5.29
C ALA A 302 -3.69 15.07 -6.76
N SER A 303 -2.56 15.58 -7.25
CA SER A 303 -2.07 15.34 -8.61
C SER A 303 -1.60 13.91 -8.78
N LEU A 304 -0.78 13.42 -7.85
CA LEU A 304 -0.33 12.02 -7.88
C LEU A 304 -1.48 11.04 -7.68
N LEU A 305 -2.46 11.35 -6.80
CA LEU A 305 -3.67 10.55 -6.61
C LEU A 305 -4.46 10.36 -7.91
N ARG A 306 -4.56 11.42 -8.73
CA ARG A 306 -5.23 11.35 -10.04
C ARG A 306 -4.41 10.59 -11.07
N ALA A 307 -3.10 10.81 -11.11
CA ALA A 307 -2.20 10.27 -12.12
C ALA A 307 -1.82 8.80 -11.91
N ALA A 308 -1.75 8.33 -10.66
CA ALA A 308 -1.37 6.94 -10.36
C ALA A 308 -2.40 5.94 -10.91
N LEU A 309 -1.97 4.82 -11.46
CA LEU A 309 -2.86 3.73 -11.90
C LEU A 309 -3.60 3.12 -10.71
N ILE A 310 -2.87 2.79 -9.67
CA ILE A 310 -3.39 2.30 -8.39
C ILE A 310 -2.96 3.28 -7.29
N ALA A 311 -3.93 3.71 -6.48
CA ALA A 311 -3.74 4.65 -5.39
C ALA A 311 -4.55 4.17 -4.18
N THR A 312 -3.87 3.73 -3.11
CA THR A 312 -4.54 3.13 -1.96
C THR A 312 -4.09 3.77 -0.65
N PRO A 313 -4.95 3.82 0.39
CA PRO A 313 -4.66 4.56 1.61
C PRO A 313 -3.80 3.76 2.60
N HIS A 314 -2.59 3.33 2.17
CA HIS A 314 -1.63 2.57 2.98
C HIS A 314 -2.24 1.27 3.55
N VAL A 315 -2.83 0.46 2.68
CA VAL A 315 -3.57 -0.77 3.02
C VAL A 315 -3.04 -2.04 2.33
N ALA A 316 -1.93 -1.94 1.60
CA ALA A 316 -1.31 -3.11 0.93
C ALA A 316 -1.06 -4.27 1.91
N GLY A 317 -0.69 -3.96 3.15
CA GLY A 317 -0.48 -4.92 4.23
C GLY A 317 -1.75 -5.34 5.00
N TYR A 318 -2.95 -4.91 4.58
CA TYR A 318 -4.17 -5.12 5.36
C TYR A 318 -4.94 -6.35 4.85
N SER A 319 -4.69 -7.51 5.48
CA SER A 319 -5.47 -8.74 5.30
C SER A 319 -5.89 -9.30 6.64
N ALA A 320 -6.91 -10.14 6.67
CA ALA A 320 -7.30 -10.89 7.87
C ALA A 320 -6.19 -11.83 8.32
N ASP A 321 -5.52 -12.48 7.34
CA ASP A 321 -4.39 -13.38 7.57
C ASP A 321 -3.20 -12.64 8.21
N GLY A 322 -2.81 -11.50 7.64
CA GLY A 322 -1.72 -10.68 8.20
C GLY A 322 -2.03 -10.15 9.60
N LYS A 323 -3.28 -9.76 9.85
CA LYS A 323 -3.71 -9.31 11.18
C LYS A 323 -3.75 -10.46 12.19
N ALA A 324 -4.22 -11.64 11.81
CA ALA A 324 -4.19 -12.84 12.65
C ALA A 324 -2.75 -13.24 12.98
N ASN A 325 -1.84 -13.20 12.00
CA ASN A 325 -0.41 -13.44 12.22
C ASN A 325 0.20 -12.41 13.19
N GLY A 326 -0.10 -11.12 13.03
CA GLY A 326 0.39 -10.08 13.94
C GLY A 326 -0.07 -10.30 15.38
N THR A 327 -1.32 -10.69 15.56
CA THR A 327 -1.87 -11.03 16.88
C THR A 327 -1.20 -12.27 17.47
N ARG A 328 -1.07 -13.35 16.70
CA ARG A 328 -0.38 -14.57 17.13
C ARG A 328 1.06 -14.29 17.55
N MET A 329 1.83 -13.61 16.70
CA MET A 329 3.23 -13.27 16.98
C MET A 329 3.37 -12.37 18.21
N SER A 330 2.42 -11.46 18.44
CA SER A 330 2.42 -10.60 19.63
C SER A 330 2.24 -11.41 20.90
N LEU A 331 1.29 -12.32 20.93
CA LEU A 331 1.03 -13.16 22.10
C LEU A 331 2.15 -14.17 22.35
N GLU A 332 2.71 -14.74 21.29
CA GLU A 332 3.90 -15.62 21.37
C GLU A 332 5.14 -14.87 21.90
N ALA A 333 5.30 -13.58 21.54
CA ALA A 333 6.39 -12.76 22.09
C ALA A 333 6.23 -12.53 23.58
N VAL A 334 5.00 -12.29 24.06
CA VAL A 334 4.71 -12.19 25.49
C VAL A 334 4.99 -13.53 26.18
N ALA A 335 4.46 -14.63 25.66
CA ALA A 335 4.66 -15.96 26.25
C ALA A 335 6.16 -16.29 26.37
N ARG A 336 6.93 -16.04 25.31
CA ARG A 336 8.38 -16.28 25.30
C ARG A 336 9.13 -15.43 26.32
N HIS A 337 8.79 -14.14 26.42
CA HIS A 337 9.45 -13.21 27.32
C HIS A 337 9.26 -13.61 28.79
N PHE A 338 8.07 -14.09 29.16
CA PHE A 338 7.75 -14.48 30.53
C PHE A 338 7.88 -15.98 30.77
N GLY A 339 8.44 -16.75 29.84
CA GLY A 339 8.65 -18.19 30.01
C GLY A 339 7.37 -19.02 30.15
N LEU A 340 6.26 -18.54 29.54
CA LEU A 340 4.96 -19.23 29.57
C LEU A 340 4.90 -20.27 28.45
N ASP A 341 4.47 -21.48 28.79
CA ASP A 341 4.18 -22.51 27.80
C ASP A 341 2.78 -22.28 27.22
N ALA A 342 2.71 -21.39 26.20
CA ALA A 342 1.46 -21.04 25.54
C ALA A 342 1.68 -20.97 24.03
N HIS A 343 0.88 -21.73 23.31
CA HIS A 343 0.78 -21.70 21.84
C HIS A 343 -0.56 -21.07 21.43
N PHE A 344 -0.52 -20.24 20.38
CA PHE A 344 -1.68 -19.52 19.91
C PHE A 344 -2.01 -19.91 18.46
N ASP A 345 -3.16 -20.51 18.27
CA ASP A 345 -3.76 -20.71 16.95
C ASP A 345 -4.83 -19.63 16.74
N ILE A 346 -4.56 -18.72 15.81
CA ILE A 346 -5.45 -17.59 15.51
C ILE A 346 -5.74 -17.62 14.01
N PRO A 347 -6.76 -18.37 13.59
CA PRO A 347 -7.14 -18.45 12.18
C PRO A 347 -7.81 -17.15 11.74
N ALA A 348 -7.51 -16.73 10.51
CA ALA A 348 -8.27 -15.67 9.88
C ALA A 348 -9.70 -16.16 9.54
N PRO A 349 -10.73 -15.31 9.66
CA PRO A 349 -12.11 -15.69 9.35
C PRO A 349 -12.27 -16.20 7.93
N ALA A 350 -13.14 -17.19 7.73
CA ALA A 350 -13.52 -17.66 6.40
C ALA A 350 -14.23 -16.53 5.63
N LEU A 351 -14.01 -16.50 4.31
CA LEU A 351 -14.79 -15.63 3.44
C LEU A 351 -16.21 -16.17 3.27
N PRO A 352 -17.22 -15.27 3.16
CA PRO A 352 -18.58 -15.71 2.78
C PRO A 352 -18.57 -16.44 1.44
N ALA A 353 -19.51 -17.38 1.26
CA ALA A 353 -19.69 -18.05 -0.02
C ALA A 353 -19.97 -17.02 -1.13
N GLY A 354 -19.29 -17.16 -2.27
CA GLY A 354 -19.44 -16.22 -3.40
C GLY A 354 -18.80 -14.84 -3.18
N PHE A 355 -17.93 -14.70 -2.20
CA PHE A 355 -17.24 -13.43 -1.94
C PHE A 355 -16.48 -12.91 -3.16
N VAL A 356 -16.69 -11.64 -3.48
CA VAL A 356 -15.91 -10.87 -4.47
C VAL A 356 -15.57 -9.53 -3.88
N TYR A 357 -14.29 -9.16 -3.89
CA TYR A 357 -13.80 -7.91 -3.28
C TYR A 357 -14.29 -6.63 -3.97
N GLY A 358 -14.94 -6.74 -5.09
CA GLY A 358 -15.51 -5.64 -5.86
C GLY A 358 -15.58 -5.98 -7.34
N ALA A 359 -16.40 -5.25 -8.07
CA ALA A 359 -16.59 -5.48 -9.50
C ALA A 359 -15.29 -5.20 -10.28
N LEU A 360 -14.93 -6.10 -11.17
CA LEU A 360 -13.90 -5.88 -12.17
C LEU A 360 -14.52 -5.17 -13.38
N PRO A 361 -13.85 -4.15 -13.94
CA PRO A 361 -14.26 -3.59 -15.22
C PRO A 361 -14.29 -4.66 -16.31
N THR A 362 -15.30 -4.61 -17.18
CA THR A 362 -15.45 -5.58 -18.28
C THR A 362 -14.23 -5.59 -19.21
N THR A 363 -13.62 -4.40 -19.40
CA THR A 363 -12.39 -4.24 -20.19
C THR A 363 -11.23 -5.08 -19.66
N LEU A 364 -11.13 -5.26 -18.34
CA LEU A 364 -10.09 -6.09 -17.72
C LEU A 364 -10.43 -7.58 -17.81
N THR A 365 -11.70 -7.97 -17.65
CA THR A 365 -12.08 -9.38 -17.62
C THR A 365 -11.78 -10.10 -18.93
N HIS A 366 -11.85 -9.40 -20.07
CA HIS A 366 -11.51 -9.98 -21.37
C HIS A 366 -10.02 -10.08 -21.67
N ARG A 367 -9.18 -9.35 -20.90
CA ARG A 367 -7.73 -9.29 -21.12
C ARG A 367 -6.92 -10.13 -20.14
N LEU A 368 -7.55 -10.60 -19.06
CA LEU A 368 -6.88 -11.33 -17.98
C LEU A 368 -7.14 -12.84 -18.06
N PRO A 369 -6.12 -13.67 -17.81
CA PRO A 369 -6.32 -15.10 -17.67
C PRO A 369 -7.11 -15.41 -16.40
N GLU A 370 -7.88 -16.54 -16.39
CA GLU A 370 -8.76 -16.90 -15.28
C GLU A 370 -8.04 -16.96 -13.92
N ARG A 371 -6.76 -17.39 -13.91
CA ARG A 371 -5.94 -17.37 -12.68
C ARG A 371 -5.77 -15.97 -12.10
N ALA A 372 -5.59 -14.94 -12.94
CA ALA A 372 -5.48 -13.56 -12.50
C ALA A 372 -6.83 -13.01 -12.04
N LEU A 373 -7.91 -13.36 -12.76
CA LEU A 373 -9.27 -13.01 -12.36
C LEU A 373 -9.64 -13.60 -11.00
N ALA A 374 -9.29 -14.87 -10.74
CA ALA A 374 -9.51 -15.50 -9.45
C ALA A 374 -8.81 -14.74 -8.31
N GLN A 375 -7.58 -14.27 -8.52
CA GLN A 375 -6.85 -13.46 -7.54
C GLN A 375 -7.47 -12.07 -7.35
N LEU A 376 -7.91 -11.44 -8.42
CA LEU A 376 -8.57 -10.13 -8.35
C LEU A 376 -9.98 -10.20 -7.72
N ARG A 377 -10.66 -11.34 -7.79
CA ARG A 377 -11.90 -11.57 -7.02
C ARG A 377 -11.65 -11.62 -5.52
N LEU A 378 -10.49 -12.14 -5.09
CA LEU A 378 -10.09 -12.13 -3.67
C LEU A 378 -9.66 -10.72 -3.23
N TYR A 379 -8.96 -10.00 -4.08
CA TYR A 379 -8.53 -8.63 -3.82
C TYR A 379 -8.32 -7.81 -5.09
N ASN A 380 -9.13 -6.77 -5.26
CA ASN A 380 -9.06 -5.83 -6.37
C ASN A 380 -8.66 -4.43 -5.89
N PRO A 381 -7.40 -3.99 -6.07
CA PRO A 381 -6.93 -2.69 -5.61
C PRO A 381 -7.59 -1.50 -6.31
N LEU A 382 -8.22 -1.69 -7.49
CA LEU A 382 -9.02 -0.64 -8.13
C LEU A 382 -10.23 -0.22 -7.29
N THR A 383 -10.78 -1.14 -6.49
CA THR A 383 -11.89 -0.82 -5.58
C THR A 383 -11.46 0.19 -4.53
N ASP A 384 -10.26 0.00 -3.96
CA ASP A 384 -9.70 0.93 -2.97
C ASP A 384 -9.27 2.24 -3.61
N THR A 385 -8.70 2.19 -4.82
CA THR A 385 -8.36 3.37 -5.62
C THR A 385 -9.59 4.24 -5.88
N LYS A 386 -10.72 3.64 -6.25
CA LYS A 386 -11.98 4.38 -6.45
C LYS A 386 -12.47 5.04 -5.17
N ARG A 387 -12.38 4.33 -4.03
CA ARG A 387 -12.78 4.87 -2.72
C ARG A 387 -11.91 6.05 -2.32
N LEU A 388 -10.58 5.92 -2.45
CA LEU A 388 -9.65 6.98 -2.09
C LEU A 388 -9.83 8.21 -2.96
N ARG A 389 -10.03 8.04 -4.27
CA ARG A 389 -10.28 9.17 -5.19
C ARG A 389 -11.61 9.86 -4.94
N ALA A 390 -12.62 9.12 -4.50
CA ALA A 390 -13.95 9.69 -4.19
C ALA A 390 -13.97 10.52 -2.91
N ALA A 391 -13.14 10.19 -1.91
CA ALA A 391 -13.08 10.86 -0.62
C ALA A 391 -11.64 10.82 -0.07
N PRO A 392 -10.70 11.58 -0.66
CA PRO A 392 -9.30 11.59 -0.21
C PRO A 392 -9.14 12.18 1.20
N GLU A 393 -10.04 13.05 1.63
CA GLU A 393 -10.11 13.60 2.99
C GLU A 393 -10.36 12.53 4.05
N ASP A 394 -10.99 11.40 3.67
CA ASP A 394 -11.28 10.27 4.56
C ASP A 394 -10.14 9.23 4.60
N PHE A 395 -8.92 9.58 4.16
CA PHE A 395 -7.77 8.67 4.10
C PHE A 395 -7.61 7.81 5.37
N GLU A 396 -7.58 8.46 6.53
CA GLU A 396 -7.42 7.78 7.82
C GLU A 396 -8.64 6.93 8.21
N GLN A 397 -9.84 7.37 7.86
CA GLN A 397 -11.06 6.62 8.12
C GLN A 397 -11.14 5.38 7.23
N GLN A 398 -10.80 5.50 5.95
CA GLN A 398 -10.74 4.37 5.02
C GLN A 398 -9.72 3.33 5.47
N ARG A 399 -8.55 3.78 5.96
CA ARG A 399 -7.51 2.92 6.52
C ARG A 399 -7.94 2.28 7.84
N GLY A 400 -8.55 3.06 8.74
CA GLY A 400 -8.98 2.60 10.07
C GLY A 400 -10.10 1.57 10.03
N ASN A 401 -11.03 1.72 9.11
CA ASN A 401 -12.21 0.87 8.92
C ASN A 401 -12.07 -0.10 7.73
N TYR A 402 -10.82 -0.38 7.32
CA TYR A 402 -10.55 -1.19 6.14
C TYR A 402 -11.15 -2.59 6.26
N PRO A 403 -11.94 -3.05 5.27
CA PRO A 403 -12.52 -4.38 5.28
C PRO A 403 -11.43 -5.45 5.19
N LEU A 404 -11.56 -6.50 6.00
CA LEU A 404 -10.59 -7.58 6.03
C LEU A 404 -10.71 -8.43 4.76
N ARG A 405 -9.71 -8.36 3.89
CA ARG A 405 -9.55 -9.28 2.76
C ARG A 405 -8.71 -10.48 3.15
N ARG A 406 -8.80 -11.54 2.38
CA ARG A 406 -7.96 -12.73 2.57
C ARG A 406 -6.78 -12.70 1.61
N GLU A 407 -5.67 -13.24 2.07
CA GLU A 407 -4.56 -13.62 1.21
C GLU A 407 -4.97 -14.83 0.36
N GLU A 408 -4.08 -15.31 -0.49
CA GLU A 408 -4.33 -16.47 -1.34
C GLU A 408 -4.73 -17.70 -0.50
N ILE A 409 -5.87 -18.29 -0.81
CA ILE A 409 -6.27 -19.56 -0.22
C ILE A 409 -5.39 -20.63 -0.88
N ARG A 410 -4.61 -21.35 -0.09
CA ARG A 410 -3.79 -22.49 -0.52
C ARG A 410 -4.67 -23.70 -0.80
#